data_042e4edc32cef94012cc2967cc26656f
#
_entry.id   042e4edc32cef94012cc2967cc26656f
#
_cell.length_a   1.000
_cell.length_b   1.000
_cell.length_c   1.000
_cell.angle_alpha   90.00
_cell.angle_beta   90.00
_cell.angle_gamma   90.00
#
_symmetry.space_group_name_H-M   'P 1'
#
loop_
_entity.id
_entity.type
_entity.pdbx_description
1 polymer ?
#
loop_
_entity_poly.entity_id
_entity_poly.type
_entity_poly.pdbx_seq_one_letter_code
_entity_poly.pdbx_strand_id
1 'polypeptide(L)'
;MTGLLHQLISIPSLSRDEKAVADFLEGWLAKEGLNPHRCGNNLWCAAGEGPAVLIDAHIDTVKPVAGWTRDPFTPSLEGNRLYGLGSNDDGASVVSIIEAFKRLTAKKQPYTLILSLSAEEESSGRNGLEISLQEIEAAYGPIAFGVFGEPTSLEMVVAEKGLMVLDCKVTGVAGHAARNNGVNAIYKALPAIEWFRDKQFEKVSDQLGPVKMTVTQVNAGVQHNVIPDLCTFVVDVRSNGLYSNEELLELIQAEAPCEVVARSTRLHGSAISAEHPLVKRGLSLGLPAVGSPTLSNQALCRFPSIKFGPGDSPRSHTADEYVVIDDIPKAVDIYVNLLDNLTI
;
A
#
# COMPACT_ATOMS: atom_id res chain seq x y z
N MET A 1 -22.73 9.33 -1.25
CA MET A 1 -21.59 8.46 -1.56
C MET A 1 -21.37 8.33 -3.06
N THR A 2 -22.24 7.69 -3.83
CA THR A 2 -22.04 7.48 -5.29
C THR A 2 -21.77 8.79 -6.08
N GLY A 3 -22.48 9.88 -5.76
CA GLY A 3 -22.25 11.19 -6.40
C GLY A 3 -20.86 11.77 -6.13
N LEU A 4 -20.32 11.57 -4.92
CA LEU A 4 -18.94 11.98 -4.61
C LEU A 4 -17.93 11.11 -5.39
N LEU A 5 -18.15 9.79 -5.43
CA LEU A 5 -17.27 8.89 -6.18
C LEU A 5 -17.24 9.22 -7.68
N HIS A 6 -18.39 9.55 -8.29
CA HIS A 6 -18.44 10.07 -9.68
C HIS A 6 -17.55 11.30 -9.87
N GLN A 7 -17.59 12.24 -8.92
CA GLN A 7 -16.76 13.46 -9.00
C GLN A 7 -15.27 13.12 -8.85
N LEU A 8 -14.90 12.22 -7.93
CA LEU A 8 -13.52 11.78 -7.77
C LEU A 8 -12.96 11.16 -9.04
N ILE A 9 -13.68 10.21 -9.65
CA ILE A 9 -13.28 9.59 -10.93
C ILE A 9 -13.10 10.65 -12.04
N SER A 10 -13.94 11.68 -12.06
CA SER A 10 -13.89 12.72 -13.11
C SER A 10 -12.73 13.71 -12.95
N ILE A 11 -12.01 13.66 -11.85
CA ILE A 11 -10.85 14.51 -11.58
C ILE A 11 -9.60 13.63 -11.67
N PRO A 12 -8.80 13.70 -12.76
CA PRO A 12 -7.54 12.95 -12.82
C PRO A 12 -6.65 13.25 -11.61
N SER A 13 -6.22 12.19 -10.92
CA SER A 13 -5.43 12.27 -9.68
C SER A 13 -4.26 11.30 -9.71
N LEU A 14 -3.47 11.35 -10.78
CA LEU A 14 -2.30 10.48 -10.89
C LEU A 14 -1.33 10.73 -9.73
N SER A 15 -0.74 9.66 -9.22
CA SER A 15 0.23 9.75 -8.13
C SER A 15 1.29 10.83 -8.39
N ARG A 16 1.46 11.75 -7.44
CA ARG A 16 2.24 13.00 -7.47
C ARG A 16 1.62 14.16 -8.26
N ASP A 17 0.38 14.03 -8.74
CA ASP A 17 -0.37 15.10 -9.42
C ASP A 17 -1.81 15.16 -8.89
N GLU A 18 -1.97 15.07 -7.55
CA GLU A 18 -3.26 14.98 -6.86
C GLU A 18 -3.85 16.35 -6.50
N LYS A 19 -3.17 17.45 -6.86
CA LYS A 19 -3.59 18.79 -6.40
C LYS A 19 -5.07 19.10 -6.69
N ALA A 20 -5.55 18.74 -7.87
CA ALA A 20 -6.92 19.06 -8.27
C ALA A 20 -7.96 18.30 -7.42
N VAL A 21 -7.75 17.01 -7.16
CA VAL A 21 -8.66 16.21 -6.32
C VAL A 21 -8.56 16.63 -4.86
N ALA A 22 -7.37 16.99 -4.37
CA ALA A 22 -7.19 17.49 -3.03
C ALA A 22 -7.87 18.85 -2.81
N ASP A 23 -7.76 19.79 -3.77
CA ASP A 23 -8.49 21.08 -3.71
C ASP A 23 -10.01 20.86 -3.73
N PHE A 24 -10.50 19.92 -4.54
CA PHE A 24 -11.91 19.55 -4.57
C PHE A 24 -12.38 18.96 -3.24
N LEU A 25 -11.66 17.97 -2.69
CA LEU A 25 -12.00 17.32 -1.42
C LEU A 25 -11.96 18.29 -0.25
N GLU A 26 -10.96 19.17 -0.17
CA GLU A 26 -10.89 20.22 0.86
C GLU A 26 -12.15 21.09 0.88
N GLY A 27 -12.55 21.60 -0.30
CA GLY A 27 -13.76 22.38 -0.43
C GLY A 27 -15.04 21.60 -0.17
N TRP A 28 -15.08 20.32 -0.53
CA TRP A 28 -16.22 19.44 -0.31
C TRP A 28 -16.38 19.12 1.19
N LEU A 29 -15.30 18.72 1.88
CA LEU A 29 -15.29 18.44 3.32
C LEU A 29 -15.73 19.66 4.12
N ALA A 30 -15.24 20.84 3.78
CA ALA A 30 -15.65 22.10 4.43
C ALA A 30 -17.16 22.39 4.27
N LYS A 31 -17.74 22.13 3.09
CA LYS A 31 -19.19 22.26 2.84
C LYS A 31 -20.02 21.28 3.65
N GLU A 32 -19.48 20.08 3.91
CA GLU A 32 -20.12 19.08 4.77
C GLU A 32 -19.98 19.40 6.26
N GLY A 33 -19.36 20.52 6.63
CA GLY A 33 -19.19 20.97 8.02
C GLY A 33 -18.01 20.30 8.73
N LEU A 34 -17.14 19.61 8.00
CA LEU A 34 -15.87 19.10 8.51
C LEU A 34 -14.80 20.18 8.39
N ASN A 35 -13.82 20.15 9.28
CA ASN A 35 -12.72 21.13 9.30
C ASN A 35 -11.44 20.46 8.76
N PRO A 36 -11.24 20.42 7.43
CA PRO A 36 -10.06 19.77 6.87
C PRO A 36 -8.78 20.58 7.14
N HIS A 37 -7.74 19.89 7.56
CA HIS A 37 -6.37 20.38 7.55
C HIS A 37 -5.67 19.88 6.30
N ARG A 38 -4.86 20.74 5.68
CA ARG A 38 -4.14 20.44 4.44
C ARG A 38 -2.63 20.35 4.70
N CYS A 39 -2.02 19.20 4.32
CA CYS A 39 -0.58 18.99 4.33
C CYS A 39 -0.11 18.51 2.95
N GLY A 40 0.43 19.42 2.14
CA GLY A 40 0.69 19.13 0.72
C GLY A 40 -0.61 18.82 -0.04
N ASN A 41 -0.72 17.60 -0.61
CA ASN A 41 -1.94 17.09 -1.21
C ASN A 41 -2.74 16.17 -0.27
N ASN A 42 -2.25 15.93 0.95
CA ASN A 42 -2.98 15.17 1.96
C ASN A 42 -3.97 16.06 2.70
N LEU A 43 -5.08 15.48 3.13
CA LEU A 43 -6.10 16.12 3.93
C LEU A 43 -6.39 15.29 5.17
N TRP A 44 -6.66 15.93 6.30
CA TRP A 44 -7.15 15.22 7.48
C TRP A 44 -8.13 16.04 8.30
N CYS A 45 -9.05 15.34 8.96
CA CYS A 45 -10.00 15.91 9.91
C CYS A 45 -9.94 15.10 11.20
N ALA A 46 -10.18 15.73 12.34
CA ALA A 46 -10.24 15.04 13.63
C ALA A 46 -11.45 15.45 14.45
N ALA A 47 -12.00 14.50 15.21
CA ALA A 47 -13.10 14.76 16.13
C ALA A 47 -13.06 13.80 17.32
N GLY A 48 -13.44 14.28 18.50
CA GLY A 48 -13.47 13.51 19.74
C GLY A 48 -12.35 13.87 20.70
N GLU A 49 -12.22 13.08 21.75
CA GLU A 49 -11.22 13.22 22.82
C GLU A 49 -10.73 11.82 23.22
N GLY A 50 -9.46 11.69 23.61
CA GLY A 50 -8.85 10.43 24.03
C GLY A 50 -7.78 9.92 23.06
N PRO A 51 -7.41 8.62 23.10
CA PRO A 51 -6.40 8.06 22.23
C PRO A 51 -6.70 8.28 20.73
N ALA A 52 -5.69 8.59 19.93
CA ALA A 52 -5.87 8.84 18.51
C ALA A 52 -6.08 7.52 17.71
N VAL A 53 -7.12 7.48 16.90
CA VAL A 53 -7.44 6.38 15.97
C VAL A 53 -7.50 6.91 14.57
N LEU A 54 -6.74 6.31 13.65
CA LEU A 54 -6.65 6.73 12.26
C LEU A 54 -7.56 5.89 11.37
N ILE A 55 -8.31 6.55 10.48
CA ILE A 55 -8.87 5.92 9.27
C ILE A 55 -8.30 6.65 8.06
N ASP A 56 -7.63 5.93 7.16
CA ASP A 56 -6.95 6.48 6.00
C ASP A 56 -7.42 5.81 4.71
N ALA A 57 -7.47 6.56 3.61
CA ALA A 57 -7.63 6.05 2.25
C ALA A 57 -6.91 6.99 1.29
N HIS A 58 -6.32 6.44 0.22
CA HIS A 58 -5.57 7.27 -0.69
C HIS A 58 -6.45 7.89 -1.80
N ILE A 59 -6.04 9.07 -2.25
CA ILE A 59 -6.77 9.86 -3.27
C ILE A 59 -6.09 9.82 -4.64
N ASP A 60 -4.88 9.28 -4.71
CA ASP A 60 -4.16 9.13 -5.96
C ASP A 60 -4.49 7.82 -6.68
N THR A 61 -4.14 7.76 -7.95
CA THR A 61 -4.31 6.60 -8.81
C THR A 61 -3.05 6.35 -9.62
N VAL A 62 -2.89 5.11 -10.10
CA VAL A 62 -1.91 4.79 -11.15
C VAL A 62 -2.27 5.48 -12.48
N LYS A 63 -1.35 5.46 -13.44
CA LYS A 63 -1.67 5.84 -14.82
C LYS A 63 -2.58 4.80 -15.46
N PRO A 64 -3.54 5.21 -16.33
CA PRO A 64 -4.35 4.26 -17.07
C PRO A 64 -3.45 3.28 -17.85
N VAL A 65 -3.71 1.98 -17.70
CA VAL A 65 -3.02 0.93 -18.46
C VAL A 65 -3.60 0.84 -19.89
N ALA A 66 -2.90 0.16 -20.79
CA ALA A 66 -3.44 -0.13 -22.11
C ALA A 66 -4.66 -1.09 -22.02
N GLY A 67 -5.58 -0.96 -22.97
CA GLY A 67 -6.74 -1.85 -23.06
C GLY A 67 -8.05 -1.32 -22.49
N TRP A 68 -8.09 -0.12 -21.94
CA TRP A 68 -9.35 0.52 -21.56
C TRP A 68 -10.28 0.62 -22.77
N THR A 69 -11.53 0.13 -22.62
CA THR A 69 -12.57 0.22 -23.66
C THR A 69 -13.47 1.45 -23.49
N ARG A 70 -13.31 2.16 -22.37
CA ARG A 70 -14.02 3.41 -22.00
C ARG A 70 -13.00 4.47 -21.58
N ASP A 71 -13.42 5.71 -21.50
CA ASP A 71 -12.58 6.77 -20.93
C ASP A 71 -12.41 6.53 -19.44
N PRO A 72 -11.18 6.34 -18.92
CA PRO A 72 -10.92 6.07 -17.52
C PRO A 72 -11.37 7.19 -16.56
N PHE A 73 -11.50 8.43 -17.03
CA PHE A 73 -11.92 9.59 -16.24
C PHE A 73 -13.38 9.99 -16.47
N THR A 74 -14.15 9.19 -17.20
CA THR A 74 -15.58 9.38 -17.38
C THR A 74 -16.34 8.26 -16.67
N PRO A 75 -16.88 8.49 -15.46
CA PRO A 75 -17.56 7.46 -14.69
C PRO A 75 -18.78 6.94 -15.43
N SER A 76 -18.91 5.64 -15.57
CA SER A 76 -20.04 5.01 -16.25
C SER A 76 -20.66 3.89 -15.42
N LEU A 77 -21.99 3.95 -15.25
CA LEU A 77 -22.75 2.99 -14.45
C LEU A 77 -23.40 1.95 -15.36
N GLU A 78 -23.08 0.67 -15.14
CA GLU A 78 -23.72 -0.45 -15.82
C GLU A 78 -24.23 -1.48 -14.79
N GLY A 79 -25.54 -1.57 -14.65
CA GLY A 79 -26.13 -2.37 -13.59
C GLY A 79 -25.67 -1.87 -12.21
N ASN A 80 -25.00 -2.74 -11.46
CA ASN A 80 -24.45 -2.42 -10.14
C ASN A 80 -22.93 -2.16 -10.15
N ARG A 81 -22.36 -1.82 -11.32
CA ARG A 81 -20.92 -1.57 -11.48
C ARG A 81 -20.67 -0.14 -11.92
N LEU A 82 -19.92 0.60 -11.14
CA LEU A 82 -19.42 1.92 -11.50
C LEU A 82 -18.00 1.78 -12.01
N TYR A 83 -17.83 2.03 -13.31
CA TYR A 83 -16.53 1.98 -14.00
C TYR A 83 -15.84 3.33 -13.96
N GLY A 84 -14.52 3.32 -13.86
CA GLY A 84 -13.61 4.45 -13.94
C GLY A 84 -12.35 4.18 -13.14
N LEU A 85 -11.26 4.81 -13.52
CA LEU A 85 -9.97 4.69 -12.83
C LEU A 85 -10.08 5.23 -11.41
N GLY A 86 -9.59 4.48 -10.43
CA GLY A 86 -9.72 4.81 -9.02
C GLY A 86 -11.12 4.57 -8.45
N SER A 87 -12.05 3.95 -9.20
CA SER A 87 -13.36 3.56 -8.65
C SER A 87 -13.26 2.46 -7.62
N ASN A 88 -12.35 1.50 -7.85
CA ASN A 88 -12.04 0.37 -6.98
C ASN A 88 -10.87 0.68 -6.04
N ASP A 89 -9.83 1.31 -6.56
CA ASP A 89 -8.56 1.60 -5.90
C ASP A 89 -8.21 3.09 -5.98
N ASP A 90 -8.56 3.92 -4.99
CA ASP A 90 -9.19 3.61 -3.72
C ASP A 90 -10.42 4.52 -3.44
N GLY A 91 -11.01 5.10 -4.49
CA GLY A 91 -12.12 6.06 -4.37
C GLY A 91 -13.35 5.50 -3.64
N ALA A 92 -13.62 4.20 -3.78
CA ALA A 92 -14.72 3.56 -3.05
C ALA A 92 -14.45 3.53 -1.53
N SER A 93 -13.20 3.30 -1.10
CA SER A 93 -12.83 3.40 0.31
C SER A 93 -12.84 4.85 0.78
N VAL A 94 -12.33 5.81 -0.03
CA VAL A 94 -12.40 7.25 0.28
C VAL A 94 -13.82 7.67 0.64
N VAL A 95 -14.82 7.37 -0.19
CA VAL A 95 -16.21 7.76 0.10
C VAL A 95 -16.80 7.00 1.27
N SER A 96 -16.37 5.75 1.49
CA SER A 96 -16.83 4.93 2.61
C SER A 96 -16.31 5.43 3.95
N ILE A 97 -15.00 5.75 4.07
CA ILE A 97 -14.43 6.24 5.33
C ILE A 97 -14.92 7.65 5.67
N ILE A 98 -15.14 8.52 4.67
CA ILE A 98 -15.74 9.85 4.91
C ILE A 98 -17.13 9.70 5.52
N GLU A 99 -17.98 8.84 4.97
CA GLU A 99 -19.31 8.61 5.49
C GLU A 99 -19.29 7.93 6.87
N ALA A 100 -18.39 6.96 7.07
CA ALA A 100 -18.17 6.33 8.37
C ALA A 100 -17.71 7.33 9.43
N PHE A 101 -16.77 8.22 9.09
CA PHE A 101 -16.31 9.31 9.95
C PHE A 101 -17.48 10.20 10.38
N LYS A 102 -18.32 10.66 9.46
CA LYS A 102 -19.51 11.49 9.75
C LYS A 102 -20.46 10.78 10.70
N ARG A 103 -20.75 9.51 10.49
CA ARG A 103 -21.66 8.72 11.35
C ARG A 103 -21.09 8.48 12.74
N LEU A 104 -19.80 8.17 12.85
CA LEU A 104 -19.13 7.92 14.12
C LEU A 104 -19.02 9.20 14.96
N THR A 105 -18.68 10.31 14.33
CA THR A 105 -18.48 11.61 15.02
C THR A 105 -19.77 12.35 15.32
N ALA A 106 -20.93 11.90 14.81
CA ALA A 106 -22.25 12.39 15.20
C ALA A 106 -22.59 12.09 16.67
N LYS A 107 -21.83 11.20 17.31
CA LYS A 107 -21.94 10.83 18.73
C LYS A 107 -20.57 10.75 19.39
N LYS A 108 -20.52 10.88 20.72
CA LYS A 108 -19.27 10.81 21.46
C LYS A 108 -18.66 9.42 21.35
N GLN A 109 -17.38 9.36 21.00
CA GLN A 109 -16.56 8.14 21.00
C GLN A 109 -15.55 8.18 22.18
N PRO A 110 -15.03 7.04 22.64
CA PRO A 110 -14.02 6.98 23.70
C PRO A 110 -12.59 7.30 23.20
N TYR A 111 -12.45 7.80 21.98
CA TYR A 111 -11.19 8.11 21.31
C TYR A 111 -11.35 9.34 20.39
N THR A 112 -10.24 9.92 19.97
CA THR A 112 -10.21 10.89 18.87
C THR A 112 -10.14 10.13 17.56
N LEU A 113 -11.17 10.27 16.71
CA LEU A 113 -11.16 9.70 15.36
C LEU A 113 -10.54 10.70 14.40
N ILE A 114 -9.60 10.23 13.60
CA ILE A 114 -8.88 11.00 12.58
C ILE A 114 -9.18 10.39 11.22
N LEU A 115 -9.85 11.14 10.36
CA LEU A 115 -10.00 10.87 8.94
C LEU A 115 -8.76 11.40 8.22
N SER A 116 -8.07 10.57 7.47
CA SER A 116 -6.96 10.93 6.61
C SER A 116 -7.29 10.56 5.16
N LEU A 117 -6.99 11.45 4.25
CA LEU A 117 -7.08 11.27 2.81
C LEU A 117 -5.69 11.54 2.24
N SER A 118 -4.97 10.49 1.93
CA SER A 118 -3.53 10.54 1.66
C SER A 118 -3.21 10.56 0.17
N ALA A 119 -2.13 11.23 -0.20
CA ALA A 119 -1.58 11.29 -1.54
C ALA A 119 -0.37 10.37 -1.71
N GLU A 120 0.11 10.20 -2.93
CA GLU A 120 1.35 9.50 -3.30
C GLU A 120 1.44 8.03 -2.83
N GLU A 121 0.33 7.35 -2.51
CA GLU A 121 0.33 5.94 -2.09
C GLU A 121 0.92 5.05 -3.19
N GLU A 122 0.40 5.15 -4.41
CA GLU A 122 0.72 4.33 -5.57
C GLU A 122 2.18 4.41 -6.04
N SER A 123 2.86 5.47 -5.63
CA SER A 123 4.29 5.66 -5.88
C SER A 123 5.14 5.49 -4.62
N SER A 124 4.54 5.11 -3.49
CA SER A 124 5.16 5.10 -2.17
C SER A 124 5.96 6.40 -1.94
N GLY A 125 5.34 7.53 -2.26
CA GLY A 125 5.98 8.84 -2.24
C GLY A 125 6.27 9.34 -0.83
N ARG A 126 7.13 10.37 -0.72
CA ARG A 126 7.52 10.92 0.59
C ARG A 126 6.64 12.08 1.04
N ASN A 127 5.82 12.64 0.13
CA ASN A 127 4.89 13.72 0.45
C ASN A 127 3.45 13.19 0.66
N GLY A 128 3.29 11.86 0.78
CA GLY A 128 2.05 11.19 1.10
C GLY A 128 1.77 11.15 2.61
N LEU A 129 1.20 10.05 3.08
CA LEU A 129 0.76 9.86 4.47
C LEU A 129 1.83 10.21 5.52
N GLU A 130 3.13 9.96 5.25
CA GLU A 130 4.21 10.19 6.23
C GLU A 130 4.25 11.64 6.73
N ILE A 131 4.04 12.64 5.86
CA ILE A 131 4.08 14.05 6.28
C ILE A 131 2.84 14.45 7.07
N SER A 132 1.67 13.93 6.72
CA SER A 132 0.44 14.20 7.48
C SER A 132 0.43 13.49 8.83
N LEU A 133 0.98 12.27 8.94
CA LEU A 133 1.15 11.59 10.23
C LEU A 133 2.00 12.41 11.22
N GLN A 134 3.06 13.03 10.74
CA GLN A 134 3.89 13.90 11.63
C GLN A 134 3.09 15.05 12.22
N GLU A 135 2.23 15.69 11.43
CA GLU A 135 1.35 16.76 11.93
C GLU A 135 0.27 16.23 12.86
N ILE A 136 -0.35 15.10 12.51
CA ILE A 136 -1.38 14.42 13.31
C ILE A 136 -0.82 13.99 14.66
N GLU A 137 0.33 13.33 14.70
CA GLU A 137 0.96 12.88 15.94
C GLU A 137 1.47 14.04 16.80
N ALA A 138 1.89 15.15 16.19
CA ALA A 138 2.24 16.37 16.90
C ALA A 138 1.01 17.01 17.58
N ALA A 139 -0.17 16.90 16.98
CA ALA A 139 -1.41 17.49 17.49
C ALA A 139 -2.15 16.59 18.51
N TYR A 140 -2.14 15.27 18.30
CA TYR A 140 -2.99 14.31 19.05
C TYR A 140 -2.21 13.22 19.78
N GLY A 141 -0.87 13.23 19.69
CA GLY A 141 -0.02 12.18 20.24
C GLY A 141 0.03 10.93 19.36
N PRO A 142 0.66 9.84 19.86
CA PRO A 142 0.84 8.61 19.08
C PRO A 142 -0.50 7.98 18.70
N ILE A 143 -0.57 7.47 17.47
CA ILE A 143 -1.74 6.74 16.97
C ILE A 143 -1.83 5.39 17.69
N ALA A 144 -2.97 5.10 18.30
CA ALA A 144 -3.22 3.85 19.02
C ALA A 144 -3.39 2.66 18.05
N PHE A 145 -4.13 2.86 16.97
CA PHE A 145 -4.25 1.92 15.85
C PHE A 145 -4.82 2.63 14.61
N GLY A 146 -4.73 1.96 13.44
CA GLY A 146 -5.26 2.46 12.18
C GLY A 146 -6.15 1.45 11.44
N VAL A 147 -7.05 1.99 10.59
CA VAL A 147 -7.79 1.24 9.58
C VAL A 147 -7.54 1.90 8.24
N PHE A 148 -6.96 1.17 7.31
CA PHE A 148 -6.61 1.66 5.98
C PHE A 148 -7.64 1.19 4.96
N GLY A 149 -8.23 2.13 4.22
CA GLY A 149 -9.07 1.86 3.07
C GLY A 149 -8.26 1.21 1.97
N GLU A 150 -8.74 0.11 1.45
CA GLU A 150 -8.15 -0.66 0.35
C GLU A 150 -9.17 -1.62 -0.25
N PRO A 151 -9.04 -2.03 -1.52
CA PRO A 151 -9.94 -3.03 -2.10
C PRO A 151 -9.67 -4.43 -1.55
N THR A 152 -10.42 -4.81 -0.51
CA THR A 152 -10.24 -6.08 0.21
C THR A 152 -11.41 -7.06 0.08
N SER A 153 -12.38 -6.79 -0.79
CA SER A 153 -13.62 -7.57 -0.91
C SER A 153 -14.41 -7.65 0.40
N LEU A 154 -14.33 -6.60 1.24
CA LEU A 154 -14.91 -6.51 2.59
C LEU A 154 -14.32 -7.52 3.59
N GLU A 155 -13.15 -8.05 3.33
CA GLU A 155 -12.39 -8.89 4.27
C GLU A 155 -11.47 -8.04 5.15
N MET A 156 -11.28 -8.45 6.39
CA MET A 156 -10.38 -7.78 7.33
C MET A 156 -8.94 -8.30 7.13
N VAL A 157 -8.09 -7.51 6.48
CA VAL A 157 -6.69 -7.85 6.29
C VAL A 157 -5.91 -7.47 7.54
N VAL A 158 -5.39 -8.47 8.24
CA VAL A 158 -4.68 -8.32 9.53
C VAL A 158 -3.16 -8.37 9.42
N ALA A 159 -2.65 -8.63 8.22
CA ALA A 159 -1.22 -8.61 7.93
C ALA A 159 -0.97 -8.37 6.44
N GLU A 160 0.08 -7.63 6.10
CA GLU A 160 0.55 -7.47 4.72
C GLU A 160 2.06 -7.60 4.60
N LYS A 161 2.52 -8.01 3.41
CA LYS A 161 3.95 -8.15 3.12
C LYS A 161 4.58 -6.77 2.93
N GLY A 162 5.78 -6.58 3.51
CA GLY A 162 6.63 -5.45 3.21
C GLY A 162 7.32 -5.58 1.85
N LEU A 163 7.96 -4.51 1.43
CA LEU A 163 8.71 -4.42 0.17
C LEU A 163 10.10 -3.85 0.40
N MET A 164 11.10 -4.54 -0.14
CA MET A 164 12.45 -4.03 -0.31
C MET A 164 12.95 -4.38 -1.70
N VAL A 165 13.50 -3.41 -2.43
CA VAL A 165 14.12 -3.63 -3.74
C VAL A 165 15.62 -3.57 -3.59
N LEU A 166 16.29 -4.63 -4.05
CA LEU A 166 17.76 -4.75 -3.98
C LEU A 166 18.38 -4.57 -5.36
N ASP A 167 19.39 -3.73 -5.44
CA ASP A 167 20.30 -3.66 -6.57
C ASP A 167 21.52 -4.54 -6.28
N CYS A 168 21.70 -5.57 -7.10
CA CYS A 168 22.76 -6.57 -6.96
C CYS A 168 23.80 -6.42 -8.07
N LYS A 169 25.08 -6.68 -7.73
CA LYS A 169 26.19 -6.48 -8.65
C LYS A 169 27.23 -7.58 -8.52
N VAL A 170 27.69 -8.08 -9.67
CA VAL A 170 28.79 -9.03 -9.79
C VAL A 170 29.79 -8.51 -10.79
N THR A 171 31.06 -8.43 -10.38
CA THR A 171 32.15 -7.97 -11.22
C THR A 171 32.97 -9.13 -11.76
N GLY A 172 33.35 -9.01 -13.02
CA GLY A 172 34.28 -9.87 -13.74
C GLY A 172 35.52 -9.13 -14.21
N VAL A 173 36.09 -9.55 -15.33
CA VAL A 173 37.21 -8.92 -16.03
C VAL A 173 36.91 -8.97 -17.51
N ALA A 174 36.90 -7.83 -18.19
CA ALA A 174 36.69 -7.77 -19.63
C ALA A 174 37.81 -8.51 -20.40
N GLY A 175 37.43 -9.08 -21.53
CA GLY A 175 38.37 -9.78 -22.39
C GLY A 175 37.75 -10.10 -23.74
N HIS A 176 38.56 -10.65 -24.67
CA HIS A 176 38.06 -11.07 -25.97
C HIS A 176 37.42 -12.46 -25.84
N ALA A 177 36.18 -12.63 -26.30
CA ALA A 177 35.39 -13.87 -26.14
C ALA A 177 36.07 -15.11 -26.75
N ALA A 178 36.95 -14.96 -27.77
CA ALA A 178 37.71 -16.03 -28.34
C ALA A 178 39.02 -16.36 -27.58
N ARG A 179 39.27 -15.70 -26.44
CA ARG A 179 40.53 -15.87 -25.66
C ARG A 179 40.18 -16.15 -24.20
N ASN A 180 41.09 -16.87 -23.50
CA ASN A 180 40.92 -17.18 -22.07
C ASN A 180 41.60 -16.12 -21.18
N ASN A 181 41.33 -14.82 -21.44
CA ASN A 181 42.00 -13.69 -20.74
C ASN A 181 41.04 -12.79 -19.99
N GLY A 182 39.81 -13.23 -19.71
CA GLY A 182 38.78 -12.50 -18.96
C GLY A 182 38.08 -13.37 -17.93
N VAL A 183 37.26 -12.72 -17.11
CA VAL A 183 36.35 -13.38 -16.14
C VAL A 183 34.93 -12.95 -16.46
N ASN A 184 34.11 -13.84 -16.94
CA ASN A 184 32.73 -13.52 -17.36
C ASN A 184 31.83 -13.25 -16.17
N ALA A 185 31.38 -11.99 -16.03
CA ALA A 185 30.49 -11.57 -14.97
C ALA A 185 29.12 -12.25 -15.02
N ILE A 186 28.62 -12.63 -16.20
CA ILE A 186 27.37 -13.39 -16.33
C ILE A 186 27.50 -14.75 -15.64
N TYR A 187 28.59 -15.49 -15.93
CA TYR A 187 28.77 -16.81 -15.33
C TYR A 187 29.01 -16.73 -13.82
N LYS A 188 29.66 -15.66 -13.33
CA LYS A 188 29.83 -15.41 -11.90
C LYS A 188 28.51 -15.01 -11.22
N ALA A 189 27.56 -14.44 -11.95
CA ALA A 189 26.27 -14.04 -11.38
C ALA A 189 25.30 -15.21 -11.22
N LEU A 190 25.48 -16.31 -11.98
CA LEU A 190 24.57 -17.47 -11.90
C LEU A 190 24.40 -18.02 -10.47
N PRO A 191 25.47 -18.29 -9.69
CA PRO A 191 25.31 -18.73 -8.31
C PRO A 191 24.57 -17.74 -7.41
N ALA A 192 24.73 -16.43 -7.65
CA ALA A 192 24.02 -15.41 -6.89
C ALA A 192 22.51 -15.41 -7.24
N ILE A 193 22.17 -15.49 -8.52
CA ILE A 193 20.76 -15.59 -8.99
C ILE A 193 20.10 -16.86 -8.44
N GLU A 194 20.83 -18.00 -8.48
CA GLU A 194 20.36 -19.27 -7.90
C GLU A 194 20.16 -19.15 -6.39
N TRP A 195 21.08 -18.50 -5.69
CA TRP A 195 20.94 -18.27 -4.25
C TRP A 195 19.64 -17.48 -3.93
N PHE A 196 19.34 -16.38 -4.64
CA PHE A 196 18.11 -15.62 -4.45
C PHE A 196 16.85 -16.42 -4.78
N ARG A 197 16.90 -17.32 -5.77
CA ARG A 197 15.79 -18.20 -6.13
C ARG A 197 15.50 -19.24 -5.03
N ASP A 198 16.55 -19.83 -4.45
CA ASP A 198 16.46 -21.04 -3.63
C ASP A 198 16.53 -20.77 -2.11
N LYS A 199 17.02 -19.60 -1.69
CA LYS A 199 17.16 -19.23 -0.27
C LYS A 199 15.80 -19.24 0.42
N GLN A 200 15.72 -20.00 1.52
CA GLN A 200 14.59 -19.97 2.45
C GLN A 200 15.03 -19.36 3.77
N PHE A 201 14.17 -18.55 4.37
CA PHE A 201 14.36 -17.99 5.71
C PHE A 201 13.57 -18.81 6.74
N GLU A 202 14.10 -18.91 7.97
CA GLU A 202 13.55 -19.80 8.98
C GLU A 202 12.15 -19.40 9.48
N LYS A 203 11.92 -18.07 9.68
CA LYS A 203 10.64 -17.58 10.20
C LYS A 203 9.62 -17.55 9.07
N VAL A 204 8.58 -18.37 9.19
CA VAL A 204 7.45 -18.44 8.25
C VAL A 204 6.19 -17.95 8.96
N SER A 205 5.53 -16.95 8.40
CA SER A 205 4.30 -16.37 8.95
C SER A 205 3.11 -17.27 8.63
N ASP A 206 2.24 -17.52 9.63
CA ASP A 206 0.99 -18.26 9.44
C ASP A 206 0.04 -17.52 8.49
N GLN A 207 0.06 -16.18 8.47
CA GLN A 207 -0.79 -15.33 7.65
C GLN A 207 -0.20 -15.04 6.26
N LEU A 208 1.12 -14.82 6.19
CA LEU A 208 1.80 -14.31 4.99
C LEU A 208 2.72 -15.34 4.32
N GLY A 209 2.92 -16.50 4.96
CA GLY A 209 3.86 -17.51 4.50
C GLY A 209 5.34 -17.08 4.60
N PRO A 210 6.23 -17.63 3.78
CA PRO A 210 7.65 -17.31 3.81
C PRO A 210 7.95 -15.93 3.22
N VAL A 211 9.14 -15.40 3.54
CA VAL A 211 9.75 -14.30 2.78
C VAL A 211 9.90 -14.75 1.33
N LYS A 212 9.55 -13.85 0.39
CA LYS A 212 9.67 -14.13 -1.04
C LYS A 212 10.71 -13.20 -1.66
N MET A 213 11.65 -13.78 -2.41
CA MET A 213 12.60 -13.03 -3.22
C MET A 213 12.42 -13.41 -4.69
N THR A 214 12.46 -12.43 -5.58
CA THR A 214 12.28 -12.64 -7.02
C THR A 214 13.26 -11.77 -7.78
N VAL A 215 14.16 -12.38 -8.55
CA VAL A 215 15.00 -11.64 -9.51
C VAL A 215 14.11 -11.18 -10.66
N THR A 216 14.02 -9.86 -10.85
CA THR A 216 13.07 -9.25 -11.81
C THR A 216 13.75 -8.63 -13.02
N GLN A 217 15.03 -8.28 -12.91
CA GLN A 217 15.81 -7.68 -14.00
C GLN A 217 17.23 -8.23 -13.97
N VAL A 218 17.84 -8.46 -15.14
CA VAL A 218 19.26 -8.80 -15.29
C VAL A 218 19.82 -8.03 -16.49
N ASN A 219 20.98 -7.36 -16.30
CA ASN A 219 21.67 -6.61 -17.33
C ASN A 219 23.16 -6.95 -17.34
N ALA A 220 23.70 -7.35 -18.50
CA ALA A 220 25.13 -7.60 -18.68
C ALA A 220 25.51 -7.58 -20.17
N GLY A 221 26.79 -7.29 -20.45
CA GLY A 221 27.39 -7.32 -21.76
C GLY A 221 27.04 -6.13 -22.64
N VAL A 222 27.95 -5.83 -23.59
CA VAL A 222 27.83 -4.69 -24.51
C VAL A 222 27.94 -5.11 -25.97
N GLN A 223 28.72 -6.19 -26.25
CA GLN A 223 28.97 -6.72 -27.59
C GLN A 223 29.18 -8.24 -27.56
N HIS A 224 28.85 -8.94 -28.65
CA HIS A 224 28.93 -10.39 -28.72
C HIS A 224 30.32 -10.99 -28.58
N ASN A 225 31.38 -10.22 -28.87
CA ASN A 225 32.79 -10.64 -28.85
C ASN A 225 33.59 -10.11 -27.63
N VAL A 226 32.90 -9.50 -26.66
CA VAL A 226 33.48 -8.98 -25.42
C VAL A 226 32.98 -9.78 -24.22
N ILE A 227 33.92 -10.33 -23.42
CA ILE A 227 33.55 -10.95 -22.13
C ILE A 227 33.07 -9.83 -21.20
N PRO A 228 31.84 -9.92 -20.66
CA PRO A 228 31.30 -8.87 -19.76
C PRO A 228 32.06 -8.87 -18.44
N ASP A 229 32.45 -7.67 -18.00
CA ASP A 229 33.10 -7.38 -16.72
C ASP A 229 32.13 -6.94 -15.63
N LEU A 230 30.86 -6.75 -15.98
CA LEU A 230 29.78 -6.37 -15.05
C LEU A 230 28.50 -7.12 -15.38
N CYS A 231 27.84 -7.65 -14.34
CA CYS A 231 26.48 -8.12 -14.36
C CYS A 231 25.74 -7.48 -13.19
N THR A 232 24.62 -6.81 -13.48
CA THR A 232 23.72 -6.24 -12.47
C THR A 232 22.36 -6.90 -12.55
N PHE A 233 21.70 -7.07 -11.43
CA PHE A 233 20.33 -7.57 -11.39
C PHE A 233 19.54 -6.97 -10.23
N VAL A 234 18.23 -6.96 -10.36
CA VAL A 234 17.31 -6.40 -9.36
C VAL A 234 16.50 -7.52 -8.73
N VAL A 235 16.35 -7.46 -7.41
CA VAL A 235 15.55 -8.42 -6.63
C VAL A 235 14.42 -7.69 -5.91
N ASP A 236 13.19 -8.12 -6.15
CA ASP A 236 12.00 -7.77 -5.33
C ASP A 236 11.97 -8.70 -4.12
N VAL A 237 12.01 -8.12 -2.91
CA VAL A 237 11.96 -8.85 -1.64
C VAL A 237 10.66 -8.49 -0.92
N ARG A 238 9.84 -9.50 -0.61
CA ARG A 238 8.61 -9.37 0.15
C ARG A 238 8.79 -9.98 1.53
N SER A 239 8.98 -9.10 2.52
CA SER A 239 9.08 -9.51 3.93
C SER A 239 7.72 -9.98 4.46
N ASN A 240 7.72 -10.77 5.53
CA ASN A 240 6.53 -11.45 6.04
C ASN A 240 6.12 -11.00 7.45
N GLY A 241 6.60 -9.83 7.90
CA GLY A 241 6.27 -9.26 9.20
C GLY A 241 7.00 -9.89 10.40
N LEU A 242 7.67 -11.05 10.21
CA LEU A 242 8.48 -11.72 11.24
C LEU A 242 9.96 -11.33 11.19
N TYR A 243 10.35 -10.65 10.12
CA TYR A 243 11.63 -9.98 9.95
C TYR A 243 11.39 -8.52 9.61
N SER A 244 12.20 -7.62 10.17
CA SER A 244 12.29 -6.27 9.62
C SER A 244 13.01 -6.29 8.26
N ASN A 245 12.84 -5.25 7.46
CA ASN A 245 13.60 -5.13 6.21
C ASN A 245 15.11 -4.99 6.47
N GLU A 246 15.48 -4.34 7.57
CA GLU A 246 16.87 -4.19 8.02
C GLU A 246 17.49 -5.54 8.38
N GLU A 247 16.81 -6.37 9.20
CA GLU A 247 17.27 -7.73 9.53
C GLU A 247 17.44 -8.59 8.27
N LEU A 248 16.47 -8.54 7.34
CA LEU A 248 16.58 -9.27 6.07
C LEU A 248 17.75 -8.79 5.22
N LEU A 249 17.96 -7.48 5.15
CA LEU A 249 19.09 -6.91 4.39
C LEU A 249 20.43 -7.38 4.96
N GLU A 250 20.61 -7.35 6.27
CA GLU A 250 21.82 -7.84 6.93
C GLU A 250 22.08 -9.32 6.64
N LEU A 251 21.04 -10.18 6.75
CA LEU A 251 21.15 -11.60 6.43
C LEU A 251 21.50 -11.84 4.96
N ILE A 252 20.84 -11.12 4.06
CA ILE A 252 21.09 -11.23 2.62
C ILE A 252 22.51 -10.78 2.29
N GLN A 253 22.98 -9.65 2.83
CA GLN A 253 24.34 -9.14 2.59
C GLN A 253 25.42 -10.07 3.14
N ALA A 254 25.15 -10.77 4.24
CA ALA A 254 26.09 -11.72 4.84
C ALA A 254 26.23 -13.03 4.03
N GLU A 255 25.18 -13.45 3.32
CA GLU A 255 25.15 -14.78 2.70
C GLU A 255 25.15 -14.76 1.15
N ALA A 256 24.63 -13.70 0.52
CA ALA A 256 24.54 -13.64 -0.94
C ALA A 256 25.94 -13.52 -1.57
N PRO A 257 26.28 -14.34 -2.60
CA PRO A 257 27.60 -14.31 -3.23
C PRO A 257 27.75 -13.16 -4.25
N CYS A 258 27.29 -11.97 -3.89
CA CYS A 258 27.39 -10.75 -4.70
C CYS A 258 27.32 -9.49 -3.81
N GLU A 259 27.63 -8.33 -4.39
CA GLU A 259 27.40 -7.04 -3.75
C GLU A 259 25.88 -6.75 -3.77
N VAL A 260 25.29 -6.36 -2.62
CA VAL A 260 23.87 -6.10 -2.45
C VAL A 260 23.66 -4.74 -1.81
N VAL A 261 22.83 -3.89 -2.43
CA VAL A 261 22.44 -2.58 -1.92
C VAL A 261 20.92 -2.45 -1.98
N ALA A 262 20.28 -2.15 -0.85
CA ALA A 262 18.87 -1.86 -0.83
C ALA A 262 18.60 -0.42 -1.30
N ARG A 263 17.60 -0.22 -2.17
CA ARG A 263 17.13 1.13 -2.53
C ARG A 263 16.49 1.83 -1.34
N SER A 264 15.76 1.07 -0.52
CA SER A 264 15.14 1.54 0.72
C SER A 264 14.71 0.34 1.56
N THR A 265 14.73 0.48 2.89
CA THR A 265 14.15 -0.48 3.85
C THR A 265 12.82 0.03 4.45
N ARG A 266 12.33 1.20 4.03
CA ARG A 266 11.25 1.98 4.62
C ARG A 266 9.88 1.28 4.65
N LEU A 267 9.58 0.47 3.63
CA LEU A 267 8.26 -0.15 3.43
C LEU A 267 8.18 -1.48 4.18
N HIS A 268 7.75 -1.40 5.44
CA HIS A 268 7.69 -2.58 6.31
C HIS A 268 6.45 -3.43 6.05
N GLY A 269 6.52 -4.72 6.42
CA GLY A 269 5.31 -5.52 6.57
C GLY A 269 4.51 -5.04 7.78
N SER A 270 3.19 -5.06 7.68
CA SER A 270 2.29 -4.76 8.79
C SER A 270 1.70 -6.04 9.38
N ALA A 271 1.38 -6.00 10.67
CA ALA A 271 0.61 -7.05 11.34
C ALA A 271 -0.06 -6.49 12.60
N ILE A 272 -1.25 -7.02 12.92
CA ILE A 272 -1.98 -6.72 14.14
C ILE A 272 -2.28 -8.02 14.89
N SER A 273 -2.18 -8.00 16.23
CA SER A 273 -2.46 -9.18 17.05
C SER A 273 -3.93 -9.60 16.93
N ALA A 274 -4.18 -10.91 16.86
CA ALA A 274 -5.53 -11.47 16.95
C ALA A 274 -6.24 -11.11 18.28
N GLU A 275 -5.45 -10.80 19.33
CA GLU A 275 -5.97 -10.36 20.63
C GLU A 275 -6.35 -8.88 20.67
N HIS A 276 -6.01 -8.09 19.64
CA HIS A 276 -6.35 -6.68 19.60
C HIS A 276 -7.87 -6.47 19.58
N PRO A 277 -8.42 -5.49 20.33
CA PRO A 277 -9.87 -5.27 20.42
C PRO A 277 -10.54 -5.09 19.04
N LEU A 278 -9.89 -4.40 18.10
CA LEU A 278 -10.37 -4.21 16.74
C LEU A 278 -10.55 -5.55 16.00
N VAL A 279 -9.55 -6.45 16.07
CA VAL A 279 -9.59 -7.76 15.40
C VAL A 279 -10.67 -8.65 16.03
N LYS A 280 -10.74 -8.70 17.37
CA LYS A 280 -11.81 -9.42 18.08
C LYS A 280 -13.21 -8.91 17.69
N ARG A 281 -13.38 -7.61 17.56
CA ARG A 281 -14.62 -7.00 17.09
C ARG A 281 -14.94 -7.45 15.67
N GLY A 282 -13.98 -7.39 14.73
CA GLY A 282 -14.18 -7.85 13.35
C GLY A 282 -14.59 -9.32 13.27
N LEU A 283 -13.90 -10.19 14.01
CA LEU A 283 -14.24 -11.62 14.09
C LEU A 283 -15.67 -11.84 14.64
N SER A 284 -16.08 -11.07 15.66
CA SER A 284 -17.43 -11.13 16.22
C SER A 284 -18.53 -10.67 15.25
N LEU A 285 -18.18 -9.82 14.29
CA LEU A 285 -19.04 -9.40 13.17
C LEU A 285 -19.04 -10.40 12.00
N GLY A 286 -18.28 -11.49 12.11
CA GLY A 286 -18.16 -12.52 11.07
C GLY A 286 -17.21 -12.17 9.94
N LEU A 287 -16.34 -11.15 10.10
CA LEU A 287 -15.33 -10.81 9.09
C LEU A 287 -14.19 -11.84 9.13
N PRO A 288 -13.79 -12.41 7.98
CA PRO A 288 -12.60 -13.22 7.92
C PRO A 288 -11.35 -12.37 8.16
N ALA A 289 -10.40 -12.91 8.93
CA ALA A 289 -9.08 -12.31 9.13
C ALA A 289 -8.09 -12.97 8.18
N VAL A 290 -7.55 -12.20 7.23
CA VAL A 290 -6.71 -12.71 6.14
C VAL A 290 -5.37 -11.95 6.05
N GLY A 291 -4.38 -12.53 5.37
CA GLY A 291 -3.13 -11.88 5.00
C GLY A 291 -3.18 -11.35 3.56
N SER A 292 -2.49 -10.25 3.27
CA SER A 292 -2.39 -9.67 1.93
C SER A 292 -0.95 -9.76 1.39
N PRO A 293 -0.77 -10.16 0.12
CA PRO A 293 0.53 -10.10 -0.54
C PRO A 293 0.89 -8.70 -1.04
N THR A 294 -0.09 -7.78 -1.12
CA THR A 294 0.07 -6.41 -1.60
C THR A 294 0.37 -5.47 -0.45
N LEU A 295 1.09 -4.39 -0.78
CA LEU A 295 1.50 -3.35 0.16
C LEU A 295 0.48 -2.20 0.11
N SER A 296 0.35 -1.47 1.20
CA SER A 296 -0.46 -0.26 1.32
C SER A 296 0.26 0.78 2.20
N ASN A 297 -0.38 1.90 2.47
CA ASN A 297 0.12 2.91 3.40
C ASN A 297 0.39 2.37 4.83
N GLN A 298 -0.14 1.20 5.19
CA GLN A 298 0.23 0.52 6.45
C GLN A 298 1.75 0.31 6.58
N ALA A 299 2.43 0.09 5.46
CA ALA A 299 3.89 -0.12 5.42
C ALA A 299 4.70 1.07 5.96
N LEU A 300 4.10 2.26 6.02
CA LEU A 300 4.69 3.48 6.54
C LEU A 300 4.44 3.68 8.04
N CYS A 301 3.59 2.86 8.66
CA CYS A 301 3.11 3.02 10.02
C CYS A 301 3.81 2.07 11.00
N ARG A 302 3.94 2.51 12.27
CA ARG A 302 4.54 1.71 13.34
C ARG A 302 3.52 1.28 14.41
N PHE A 303 2.25 1.65 14.23
CA PHE A 303 1.15 1.28 15.12
C PHE A 303 0.36 0.09 14.53
N PRO A 304 -0.35 -0.67 15.37
CA PRO A 304 -1.21 -1.76 14.92
C PRO A 304 -2.26 -1.27 13.93
N SER A 305 -2.47 -2.00 12.84
CA SER A 305 -3.46 -1.60 11.83
C SER A 305 -4.03 -2.78 11.07
N ILE A 306 -5.20 -2.57 10.48
CA ILE A 306 -5.80 -3.44 9.48
C ILE A 306 -6.01 -2.65 8.19
N LYS A 307 -6.17 -3.36 7.06
CA LYS A 307 -6.81 -2.77 5.90
C LYS A 307 -8.14 -3.43 5.61
N PHE A 308 -9.07 -2.62 5.14
CA PHE A 308 -10.45 -3.04 4.91
C PHE A 308 -11.12 -2.06 3.95
N GLY A 309 -11.93 -2.56 3.01
CA GLY A 309 -12.77 -1.70 2.20
C GLY A 309 -13.53 -2.44 1.11
N PRO A 310 -14.39 -1.72 0.39
CA PRO A 310 -15.10 -2.24 -0.77
C PRO A 310 -14.15 -2.38 -1.96
N GLY A 311 -14.58 -3.10 -2.98
CA GLY A 311 -13.75 -3.38 -4.14
C GLY A 311 -12.96 -4.67 -3.99
N ASP A 312 -12.19 -5.00 -5.00
CA ASP A 312 -11.51 -6.29 -5.11
C ASP A 312 -10.09 -6.08 -5.67
N SER A 313 -9.07 -6.46 -4.92
CA SER A 313 -7.66 -6.22 -5.26
C SER A 313 -7.25 -6.69 -6.67
N PRO A 314 -7.69 -7.82 -7.22
CA PRO A 314 -7.45 -8.19 -8.61
C PRO A 314 -7.95 -7.21 -9.68
N ARG A 315 -8.83 -6.27 -9.34
CA ARG A 315 -9.32 -5.24 -10.27
C ARG A 315 -8.46 -3.99 -10.28
N SER A 316 -7.63 -3.80 -9.26
CA SER A 316 -6.68 -2.68 -9.19
C SER A 316 -5.68 -2.75 -10.34
N HIS A 317 -5.33 -1.60 -10.89
CA HIS A 317 -4.34 -1.46 -11.96
C HIS A 317 -4.70 -2.21 -13.27
N THR A 318 -5.98 -2.46 -13.52
CA THR A 318 -6.48 -3.11 -14.73
C THR A 318 -7.32 -2.17 -15.59
N ALA A 319 -7.43 -2.48 -16.88
CA ALA A 319 -8.34 -1.75 -17.77
C ALA A 319 -9.80 -2.02 -17.37
N ASP A 320 -10.66 -1.01 -17.59
CA ASP A 320 -12.09 -1.06 -17.24
C ASP A 320 -12.34 -1.39 -15.75
N GLU A 321 -11.49 -0.85 -14.89
CA GLU A 321 -11.62 -0.91 -13.44
C GLU A 321 -13.03 -0.49 -13.00
N TYR A 322 -13.62 -1.20 -12.04
CA TYR A 322 -14.94 -0.91 -11.49
C TYR A 322 -15.10 -1.32 -10.05
N VAL A 323 -16.01 -0.66 -9.36
CA VAL A 323 -16.51 -1.08 -8.04
C VAL A 323 -17.97 -1.51 -8.13
N VAL A 324 -18.38 -2.45 -7.26
CA VAL A 324 -19.79 -2.82 -7.06
C VAL A 324 -20.40 -1.80 -6.10
N ILE A 325 -21.40 -1.03 -6.56
CA ILE A 325 -21.96 0.10 -5.79
C ILE A 325 -22.54 -0.34 -4.46
N ASP A 326 -23.21 -1.50 -4.40
CA ASP A 326 -23.82 -2.01 -3.17
C ASP A 326 -22.81 -2.41 -2.09
N ASP A 327 -21.53 -2.54 -2.42
CA ASP A 327 -20.48 -2.83 -1.44
C ASP A 327 -20.04 -1.58 -0.66
N ILE A 328 -20.25 -0.38 -1.23
CA ILE A 328 -19.91 0.89 -0.56
C ILE A 328 -20.73 1.08 0.73
N PRO A 329 -22.08 1.04 0.73
CA PRO A 329 -22.84 1.16 1.97
C PRO A 329 -22.57 0.01 2.96
N LYS A 330 -22.29 -1.21 2.49
CA LYS A 330 -21.89 -2.33 3.36
C LYS A 330 -20.55 -2.02 4.07
N ALA A 331 -19.59 -1.50 3.33
CA ALA A 331 -18.30 -1.08 3.91
C ALA A 331 -18.50 -0.02 4.99
N VAL A 332 -19.33 1.00 4.73
CA VAL A 332 -19.65 2.04 5.72
C VAL A 332 -20.24 1.43 7.00
N ASP A 333 -21.23 0.53 6.86
CA ASP A 333 -21.86 -0.12 8.01
C ASP A 333 -20.84 -0.97 8.80
N ILE A 334 -19.91 -1.64 8.10
CA ILE A 334 -18.85 -2.42 8.74
C ILE A 334 -17.85 -1.51 9.46
N TYR A 335 -17.38 -0.42 8.82
CA TYR A 335 -16.48 0.56 9.47
C TYR A 335 -17.13 1.11 10.76
N VAL A 336 -18.41 1.48 10.71
CA VAL A 336 -19.14 1.97 11.87
C VAL A 336 -19.23 0.88 12.95
N ASN A 337 -19.58 -0.35 12.60
CA ASN A 337 -19.71 -1.44 13.57
C ASN A 337 -18.34 -1.86 14.18
N LEU A 338 -17.27 -1.75 13.41
CA LEU A 338 -15.89 -2.01 13.90
C LEU A 338 -15.45 -0.99 14.94
N LEU A 339 -15.79 0.28 14.72
CA LEU A 339 -15.23 1.40 15.48
C LEU A 339 -16.15 1.95 16.56
N ASP A 340 -17.50 1.82 16.42
CA ASP A 340 -18.44 2.43 17.36
C ASP A 340 -18.24 1.95 18.81
N ASN A 341 -17.94 2.90 19.71
CA ASN A 341 -17.64 2.64 21.12
C ASN A 341 -16.57 1.54 21.34
N LEU A 342 -15.59 1.44 20.43
CA LEU A 342 -14.47 0.51 20.62
C LEU A 342 -13.57 1.02 21.75
N THR A 343 -13.41 0.22 22.80
CA THR A 343 -12.48 0.51 23.90
C THR A 343 -11.11 -0.07 23.56
N ILE A 344 -10.07 0.74 23.71
CA ILE A 344 -8.68 0.43 23.36
C ILE A 344 -7.92 0.06 24.63
#